data_bb9409b0fd4f2049b430f40e34ed59b5
#
_entry.id   bb9409b0fd4f2049b430f40e34ed59b5
#
_cell.length_a   1.000
_cell.length_b   1.000
_cell.length_c   1.000
_cell.angle_alpha   90.00
_cell.angle_beta   90.00
_cell.angle_gamma   90.00
#
_symmetry.space_group_name_H-M   'P 1'
#
loop_
_entity.id
_entity.type
_entity.pdbx_description
1 polymer ?
#
loop_
_entity_poly.entity_id
_entity_poly.type
_entity_poly.pdbx_seq_one_letter_code
_entity_poly.pdbx_strand_id
1 'polypeptide(L)'
;VSSTPSAPDAPASKKAETAATDKASSYAVLEGRLGYTLEPALLVRALTHRSYAYENGGLPTNERLEFLGDSVLGLVVTDTLYRTHPDLPEGQLAKLRAAVVNSRALAGVSRGLDLGAFIRLGRGEEGTGGRDKASILADTLEAVIGAVYLDQGLDAASELIHRLFDPLIEESSNLGAGLDWKTSLQELTAAEALGVPEYVVSEAGPDHEKTFTAAARVGGVEYGTGTGRSKKEAEQQAAEAAWRSIRAASTSATAASSGSSASASAPSAPSSSSAS
;
A
#
# COMPACT_ATOMS: atom_id res chain seq x y z
N VAL A 1 13.86 25.73 -73.14
CA VAL A 1 12.82 25.57 -72.12
C VAL A 1 13.52 25.16 -70.79
N SER A 2 13.75 26.16 -69.91
CA SER A 2 14.36 25.97 -68.58
C SER A 2 13.29 25.61 -67.64
N SER A 3 13.40 24.42 -66.98
CA SER A 3 12.58 24.02 -65.87
C SER A 3 13.33 24.32 -64.56
N THR A 4 12.80 25.24 -63.79
CA THR A 4 13.26 25.55 -62.40
C THR A 4 12.75 24.48 -61.44
N PRO A 5 13.58 23.94 -60.58
CA PRO A 5 13.07 23.03 -59.49
C PRO A 5 12.41 23.83 -58.37
N SER A 6 11.20 23.43 -58.04
CA SER A 6 10.43 23.96 -56.90
C SER A 6 11.12 23.59 -55.58
N ALA A 7 11.26 24.56 -54.69
CA ALA A 7 11.83 24.37 -53.37
C ALA A 7 10.85 23.57 -52.45
N PRO A 8 11.33 22.73 -51.52
CA PRO A 8 10.47 21.96 -50.65
C PRO A 8 9.90 22.79 -49.48
N ASP A 9 8.66 22.51 -49.18
CA ASP A 9 7.84 23.07 -48.10
C ASP A 9 8.51 23.00 -46.70
N ALA A 10 8.87 24.13 -46.14
CA ALA A 10 9.59 24.25 -44.87
C ALA A 10 8.74 24.50 -43.59
N PRO A 11 7.37 24.47 -43.57
CA PRO A 11 6.65 24.71 -42.31
C PRO A 11 6.24 23.45 -41.54
N ALA A 12 6.14 22.27 -42.13
CA ALA A 12 5.69 21.04 -41.46
C ALA A 12 6.77 20.45 -40.53
N SER A 13 8.04 20.54 -40.89
CA SER A 13 9.17 20.02 -40.13
C SER A 13 9.37 20.76 -38.80
N LYS A 14 9.32 22.08 -38.76
CA LYS A 14 9.50 22.90 -37.55
C LYS A 14 8.38 22.66 -36.51
N LYS A 15 7.14 22.47 -36.94
CA LYS A 15 6.00 22.26 -36.07
C LYS A 15 6.03 20.87 -35.39
N ALA A 16 6.54 19.87 -36.10
CA ALA A 16 6.76 18.52 -35.57
C ALA A 16 7.93 18.49 -34.59
N GLU A 17 8.99 19.23 -34.85
CA GLU A 17 10.19 19.33 -34.02
C GLU A 17 9.91 20.08 -32.72
N THR A 18 9.14 21.18 -32.76
CA THR A 18 8.70 21.93 -31.59
C THR A 18 7.76 21.07 -30.70
N ALA A 19 6.82 20.34 -31.27
CA ALA A 19 5.90 19.45 -30.53
C ALA A 19 6.63 18.25 -29.90
N ALA A 20 7.71 17.76 -30.53
CA ALA A 20 8.54 16.71 -29.96
C ALA A 20 9.37 17.23 -28.77
N THR A 21 9.91 18.44 -28.87
CA THR A 21 10.68 19.10 -27.81
C THR A 21 9.81 19.43 -26.60
N ASP A 22 8.59 19.94 -26.81
CA ASP A 22 7.63 20.23 -25.75
C ASP A 22 7.20 18.95 -24.99
N LYS A 23 7.00 17.84 -25.70
CA LYS A 23 6.69 16.55 -25.09
C LYS A 23 7.87 15.98 -24.30
N ALA A 24 9.08 16.06 -24.83
CA ALA A 24 10.28 15.61 -24.11
C ALA A 24 10.50 16.43 -22.82
N SER A 25 10.29 17.74 -22.88
CA SER A 25 10.32 18.61 -21.71
C SER A 25 9.23 18.26 -20.69
N SER A 26 8.04 17.90 -21.14
CA SER A 26 6.93 17.47 -20.28
C SER A 26 7.26 16.15 -19.55
N TYR A 27 7.83 15.16 -20.23
CA TYR A 27 8.19 13.88 -19.59
C TYR A 27 9.33 14.05 -18.58
N ALA A 28 10.29 14.92 -18.80
CA ALA A 28 11.34 15.24 -17.84
C ALA A 28 10.78 15.78 -16.51
N VAL A 29 9.65 16.51 -16.55
CA VAL A 29 8.96 16.94 -15.33
C VAL A 29 8.38 15.75 -14.57
N LEU A 30 7.76 14.79 -15.25
CA LEU A 30 7.24 13.57 -14.63
C LEU A 30 8.38 12.73 -14.05
N GLU A 31 9.45 12.52 -14.81
CA GLU A 31 10.65 11.79 -14.36
C GLU A 31 11.27 12.42 -13.10
N GLY A 32 11.30 13.76 -13.03
CA GLY A 32 11.71 14.47 -11.83
C GLY A 32 10.82 14.20 -10.61
N ARG A 33 9.51 14.06 -10.80
CA ARG A 33 8.56 13.68 -9.74
C ARG A 33 8.68 12.21 -9.34
N LEU A 34 8.94 11.35 -10.31
CA LEU A 34 9.19 9.93 -10.08
C LEU A 34 10.57 9.67 -9.45
N GLY A 35 11.52 10.59 -9.60
CA GLY A 35 12.91 10.42 -9.18
C GLY A 35 13.72 9.47 -10.04
N TYR A 36 13.21 9.09 -11.20
CA TYR A 36 13.82 8.14 -12.13
C TYR A 36 13.69 8.63 -13.57
N THR A 37 14.75 8.50 -14.33
CA THR A 37 14.74 8.64 -15.79
C THR A 37 14.53 7.25 -16.39
N LEU A 38 13.51 7.11 -17.22
CA LEU A 38 13.13 5.83 -17.83
C LEU A 38 13.49 5.78 -19.31
N GLU A 39 13.61 4.58 -19.83
CA GLU A 39 13.71 4.36 -21.27
C GLU A 39 12.48 5.01 -21.94
N PRO A 40 12.68 5.93 -22.92
CA PRO A 40 11.59 6.77 -23.44
C PRO A 40 10.42 5.99 -24.05
N ALA A 41 10.66 4.86 -24.74
CA ALA A 41 9.59 4.05 -25.31
C ALA A 41 8.77 3.36 -24.23
N LEU A 42 9.40 2.97 -23.13
CA LEU A 42 8.76 2.33 -22.01
C LEU A 42 7.88 3.33 -21.23
N LEU A 43 8.37 4.54 -20.97
CA LEU A 43 7.60 5.62 -20.36
C LEU A 43 6.39 6.00 -21.23
N VAL A 44 6.59 6.21 -22.52
CA VAL A 44 5.50 6.52 -23.46
C VAL A 44 4.44 5.41 -23.44
N ARG A 45 4.87 4.15 -23.37
CA ARG A 45 3.94 3.02 -23.30
C ARG A 45 3.17 3.00 -21.98
N ALA A 46 3.81 3.23 -20.84
CA ALA A 46 3.16 3.31 -19.55
C ALA A 46 2.07 4.39 -19.49
N LEU A 47 2.28 5.49 -20.21
CA LEU A 47 1.35 6.62 -20.31
C LEU A 47 0.31 6.47 -21.45
N THR A 48 0.31 5.38 -22.23
CA THR A 48 -0.58 5.20 -23.37
C THR A 48 -1.81 4.37 -22.99
N HIS A 49 -2.93 5.05 -22.75
CA HIS A 49 -4.22 4.40 -22.52
C HIS A 49 -4.79 3.79 -23.81
N ARG A 50 -5.55 2.70 -23.70
CA ARG A 50 -6.16 1.98 -24.84
C ARG A 50 -6.98 2.88 -25.78
N SER A 51 -7.68 3.90 -25.26
CA SER A 51 -8.45 4.82 -26.10
C SER A 51 -7.57 5.59 -27.07
N TYR A 52 -6.40 6.04 -26.63
CA TYR A 52 -5.42 6.68 -27.51
C TYR A 52 -4.86 5.72 -28.54
N ALA A 53 -4.50 4.52 -28.11
CA ALA A 53 -3.96 3.49 -29.00
C ALA A 53 -4.95 3.14 -30.12
N TYR A 54 -6.23 3.00 -29.78
CA TYR A 54 -7.28 2.72 -30.75
C TYR A 54 -7.40 3.82 -31.84
N GLU A 55 -7.37 5.09 -31.45
CA GLU A 55 -7.47 6.23 -32.37
C GLU A 55 -6.19 6.44 -33.19
N ASN A 56 -5.06 5.84 -32.80
CA ASN A 56 -3.75 6.04 -33.41
C ASN A 56 -3.15 4.74 -34.01
N GLY A 57 -3.98 3.90 -34.61
CA GLY A 57 -3.53 2.76 -35.41
C GLY A 57 -3.14 1.50 -34.60
N GLY A 58 -3.63 1.36 -33.37
CA GLY A 58 -3.41 0.14 -32.55
C GLY A 58 -2.03 0.10 -31.92
N LEU A 59 -1.58 1.22 -31.36
CA LEU A 59 -0.31 1.30 -30.62
C LEU A 59 -0.30 0.36 -29.41
N PRO A 60 0.88 -0.06 -28.92
CA PRO A 60 0.99 -0.77 -27.65
C PRO A 60 0.41 0.05 -26.48
N THR A 61 -0.45 -0.57 -25.68
CA THR A 61 -1.11 0.04 -24.53
C THR A 61 -0.33 -0.20 -23.24
N ASN A 62 -0.75 0.45 -22.17
CA ASN A 62 -0.20 0.29 -20.81
C ASN A 62 -0.70 -0.96 -20.09
N GLU A 63 -1.74 -1.65 -20.56
CA GLU A 63 -2.42 -2.75 -19.85
C GLU A 63 -1.49 -3.88 -19.36
N ARG A 64 -0.47 -4.24 -20.16
CA ARG A 64 0.51 -5.26 -19.71
C ARG A 64 1.50 -4.75 -18.66
N LEU A 65 1.79 -3.46 -18.66
CA LEU A 65 2.62 -2.82 -17.63
C LEU A 65 1.82 -2.64 -16.35
N GLU A 66 0.54 -2.28 -16.43
CA GLU A 66 -0.43 -2.25 -15.34
C GLU A 66 -0.47 -3.61 -14.62
N PHE A 67 -0.72 -4.70 -15.36
CA PHE A 67 -0.74 -6.06 -14.81
C PHE A 67 0.53 -6.41 -14.03
N LEU A 68 1.70 -6.04 -14.57
CA LEU A 68 2.98 -6.27 -13.91
C LEU A 68 3.15 -5.38 -12.69
N GLY A 69 2.81 -4.11 -12.82
CA GLY A 69 2.96 -3.12 -11.76
C GLY A 69 2.05 -3.37 -10.56
N ASP A 70 0.82 -3.82 -10.78
CA ASP A 70 -0.08 -4.28 -9.71
C ASP A 70 0.59 -5.37 -8.87
N SER A 71 1.19 -6.35 -9.53
CA SER A 71 1.89 -7.46 -8.84
C SER A 71 3.11 -6.97 -8.05
N VAL A 72 3.90 -6.03 -8.60
CA VAL A 72 5.07 -5.44 -7.94
C VAL A 72 4.63 -4.59 -6.74
N LEU A 73 3.62 -3.74 -6.92
CA LEU A 73 3.03 -2.94 -5.84
C LEU A 73 2.48 -3.83 -4.73
N GLY A 74 1.71 -4.85 -5.10
CA GLY A 74 1.14 -5.82 -4.17
C GLY A 74 2.21 -6.54 -3.35
N LEU A 75 3.32 -6.94 -3.97
CA LEU A 75 4.46 -7.58 -3.29
C LEU A 75 5.10 -6.64 -2.27
N VAL A 76 5.49 -5.43 -2.68
CA VAL A 76 6.21 -4.47 -1.82
C VAL A 76 5.34 -4.05 -0.63
N VAL A 77 4.08 -3.68 -0.86
CA VAL A 77 3.16 -3.30 0.22
C VAL A 77 2.91 -4.48 1.16
N THR A 78 2.78 -5.70 0.64
CA THR A 78 2.58 -6.89 1.49
C THR A 78 3.81 -7.19 2.34
N ASP A 79 5.03 -7.12 1.77
CA ASP A 79 6.28 -7.29 2.51
C ASP A 79 6.42 -6.24 3.62
N THR A 80 6.11 -4.98 3.31
CA THR A 80 6.13 -3.87 4.28
C THR A 80 5.18 -4.14 5.44
N LEU A 81 3.91 -4.45 5.16
CA LEU A 81 2.92 -4.74 6.19
C LEU A 81 3.31 -5.96 7.05
N TYR A 82 3.82 -7.01 6.42
CA TYR A 82 4.26 -8.23 7.11
C TYR A 82 5.40 -7.94 8.10
N ARG A 83 6.37 -7.11 7.72
CA ARG A 83 7.51 -6.77 8.57
C ARG A 83 7.19 -5.75 9.64
N THR A 84 6.35 -4.77 9.33
CA THR A 84 6.01 -3.69 10.27
C THR A 84 4.94 -4.11 11.29
N HIS A 85 4.16 -5.15 10.99
CA HIS A 85 3.09 -5.64 11.87
C HIS A 85 3.21 -7.14 12.15
N PRO A 86 4.28 -7.60 12.84
CA PRO A 86 4.53 -9.04 13.06
C PRO A 86 3.46 -9.72 13.91
N ASP A 87 2.70 -8.95 14.70
CA ASP A 87 1.69 -9.47 15.61
C ASP A 87 0.28 -9.58 14.98
N LEU A 88 0.08 -8.98 13.80
CA LEU A 88 -1.23 -8.99 13.14
C LEU A 88 -1.48 -10.32 12.41
N PRO A 89 -2.68 -10.91 12.57
CA PRO A 89 -3.08 -12.06 11.78
C PRO A 89 -3.29 -11.72 10.30
N GLU A 90 -3.21 -12.73 9.44
CA GLU A 90 -3.33 -12.59 7.97
C GLU A 90 -4.54 -11.77 7.55
N GLY A 91 -5.73 -12.05 8.13
CA GLY A 91 -6.96 -11.33 7.77
C GLY A 91 -6.90 -9.82 8.03
N GLN A 92 -6.14 -9.38 9.04
CA GLN A 92 -5.92 -7.95 9.32
C GLN A 92 -4.90 -7.34 8.33
N LEU A 93 -3.80 -8.05 8.05
CA LEU A 93 -2.83 -7.63 7.04
C LEU A 93 -3.49 -7.48 5.66
N ALA A 94 -4.38 -8.41 5.28
CA ALA A 94 -5.14 -8.33 4.03
C ALA A 94 -6.06 -7.11 3.98
N LYS A 95 -6.72 -6.76 5.10
CA LYS A 95 -7.56 -5.55 5.19
C LYS A 95 -6.75 -4.27 5.10
N LEU A 96 -5.58 -4.18 5.77
CA LEU A 96 -4.66 -3.04 5.65
C LEU A 96 -4.17 -2.90 4.21
N ARG A 97 -3.76 -3.98 3.57
CA ARG A 97 -3.37 -3.96 2.16
C ARG A 97 -4.50 -3.44 1.28
N ALA A 98 -5.73 -3.94 1.44
CA ALA A 98 -6.87 -3.49 0.66
C ALA A 98 -7.23 -2.01 0.90
N ALA A 99 -6.95 -1.45 2.08
CA ALA A 99 -7.14 -0.04 2.37
C ALA A 99 -6.15 0.85 1.61
N VAL A 100 -4.93 0.36 1.35
CA VAL A 100 -3.83 1.08 0.71
C VAL A 100 -3.76 0.80 -0.80
N VAL A 101 -3.97 -0.46 -1.21
CA VAL A 101 -3.92 -0.90 -2.61
C VAL A 101 -5.33 -1.05 -3.14
N ASN A 102 -5.92 0.06 -3.56
CA ASN A 102 -7.19 0.12 -4.24
C ASN A 102 -7.25 1.31 -5.20
N SER A 103 -8.15 1.28 -6.17
CA SER A 103 -8.24 2.28 -7.22
C SER A 103 -8.38 3.73 -6.69
N ARG A 104 -9.05 3.93 -5.56
CA ARG A 104 -9.22 5.27 -4.95
C ARG A 104 -7.91 5.80 -4.36
N ALA A 105 -7.19 4.95 -3.62
CA ALA A 105 -5.90 5.30 -3.03
C ALA A 105 -4.86 5.56 -4.12
N LEU A 106 -4.76 4.67 -5.11
CA LEU A 106 -3.85 4.83 -6.25
C LEU A 106 -4.14 6.12 -7.04
N ALA A 107 -5.41 6.44 -7.29
CA ALA A 107 -5.79 7.69 -7.92
C ALA A 107 -5.39 8.92 -7.10
N GLY A 108 -5.44 8.84 -5.77
CA GLY A 108 -4.95 9.89 -4.87
C GLY A 108 -3.45 10.13 -5.05
N VAL A 109 -2.65 9.07 -5.04
CA VAL A 109 -1.21 9.13 -5.30
C VAL A 109 -0.92 9.70 -6.69
N SER A 110 -1.66 9.24 -7.71
CA SER A 110 -1.52 9.72 -9.08
C SER A 110 -1.80 11.21 -9.22
N ARG A 111 -2.79 11.74 -8.50
CA ARG A 111 -3.06 13.18 -8.44
C ARG A 111 -1.93 13.94 -7.77
N GLY A 112 -1.34 13.41 -6.70
CA GLY A 112 -0.17 13.99 -6.06
C GLY A 112 1.04 14.11 -7.00
N LEU A 113 1.17 13.20 -7.97
CA LEU A 113 2.17 13.24 -9.02
C LEU A 113 1.75 14.08 -10.24
N ASP A 114 0.48 14.56 -10.29
CA ASP A 114 -0.14 15.18 -11.47
C ASP A 114 -0.04 14.29 -12.72
N LEU A 115 -0.16 12.96 -12.50
CA LEU A 115 0.06 11.96 -13.54
C LEU A 115 -0.94 12.10 -14.69
N GLY A 116 -2.16 12.53 -14.41
CA GLY A 116 -3.22 12.75 -15.39
C GLY A 116 -2.84 13.70 -16.54
N ALA A 117 -1.97 14.69 -16.28
CA ALA A 117 -1.50 15.64 -17.29
C ALA A 117 -0.66 14.96 -18.39
N PHE A 118 -0.02 13.83 -18.07
CA PHE A 118 0.90 13.12 -18.96
C PHE A 118 0.25 11.96 -19.70
N ILE A 119 -0.95 11.52 -19.30
CA ILE A 119 -1.64 10.36 -19.90
C ILE A 119 -2.05 10.70 -21.35
N ARG A 120 -1.78 9.77 -22.24
CA ARG A 120 -2.20 9.85 -23.65
C ARG A 120 -3.59 9.20 -23.77
N LEU A 121 -4.59 10.04 -23.94
CA LEU A 121 -6.01 9.65 -24.05
C LEU A 121 -6.54 9.88 -25.47
N GLY A 122 -7.47 9.05 -25.91
CA GLY A 122 -8.28 9.31 -27.08
C GLY A 122 -9.26 10.46 -26.80
N ARG A 123 -9.69 11.16 -27.85
CA ARG A 123 -10.53 12.36 -27.77
C ARG A 123 -11.84 12.12 -27.00
N GLY A 124 -12.46 10.95 -27.20
CA GLY A 124 -13.68 10.57 -26.49
C GLY A 124 -13.48 10.45 -24.99
N GLU A 125 -12.44 9.77 -24.56
CA GLU A 125 -12.11 9.59 -23.14
C GLU A 125 -11.67 10.91 -22.50
N GLU A 126 -10.87 11.70 -23.20
CA GLU A 126 -10.44 13.02 -22.74
C GLU A 126 -11.62 13.97 -22.55
N GLY A 127 -12.59 13.98 -23.51
CA GLY A 127 -13.80 14.80 -23.44
C GLY A 127 -14.73 14.45 -22.28
N THR A 128 -14.64 13.24 -21.72
CA THR A 128 -15.40 12.79 -20.56
C THR A 128 -14.66 12.91 -19.23
N GLY A 129 -13.54 13.63 -19.20
CA GLY A 129 -12.76 13.85 -17.99
C GLY A 129 -11.82 12.70 -17.64
N GLY A 130 -11.42 11.89 -18.63
CA GLY A 130 -10.55 10.71 -18.44
C GLY A 130 -9.25 11.00 -17.71
N ARG A 131 -8.71 12.23 -17.79
CA ARG A 131 -7.47 12.63 -17.09
C ARG A 131 -7.57 12.60 -15.57
N ASP A 132 -8.77 12.72 -15.00
CA ASP A 132 -9.00 12.65 -13.55
C ASP A 132 -9.85 11.45 -13.11
N LYS A 133 -10.13 10.54 -14.03
CA LYS A 133 -10.90 9.33 -13.75
C LYS A 133 -10.08 8.36 -12.91
N ALA A 134 -10.63 7.98 -11.75
CA ALA A 134 -9.89 7.21 -10.76
C ALA A 134 -9.32 5.88 -11.30
N SER A 135 -10.09 5.14 -12.11
CA SER A 135 -9.58 3.90 -12.74
C SER A 135 -8.40 4.16 -13.65
N ILE A 136 -8.47 5.16 -14.54
CA ILE A 136 -7.39 5.47 -15.48
C ILE A 136 -6.12 5.94 -14.76
N LEU A 137 -6.29 6.73 -13.70
CA LEU A 137 -5.17 7.19 -12.87
C LEU A 137 -4.51 6.02 -12.13
N ALA A 138 -5.30 5.10 -11.57
CA ALA A 138 -4.81 3.92 -10.89
C ALA A 138 -4.03 3.01 -11.84
N ASP A 139 -4.67 2.59 -12.94
CA ASP A 139 -4.08 1.72 -13.97
C ASP A 139 -2.78 2.30 -14.53
N THR A 140 -2.73 3.64 -14.73
CA THR A 140 -1.53 4.31 -15.22
C THR A 140 -0.41 4.34 -14.19
N LEU A 141 -0.72 4.53 -12.89
CA LEU A 141 0.28 4.46 -11.82
C LEU A 141 0.91 3.08 -11.74
N GLU A 142 0.08 2.03 -11.76
CA GLU A 142 0.57 0.66 -11.81
C GLU A 142 1.45 0.43 -13.05
N ALA A 143 1.02 0.92 -14.21
CA ALA A 143 1.82 0.81 -15.42
C ALA A 143 3.18 1.54 -15.32
N VAL A 144 3.25 2.68 -14.64
CA VAL A 144 4.50 3.40 -14.36
C VAL A 144 5.38 2.61 -13.40
N ILE A 145 4.82 2.02 -12.34
CA ILE A 145 5.55 1.13 -11.42
C ILE A 145 6.12 -0.06 -12.19
N GLY A 146 5.31 -0.69 -13.05
CA GLY A 146 5.75 -1.78 -13.92
C GLY A 146 6.87 -1.37 -14.89
N ALA A 147 6.83 -0.13 -15.39
CA ALA A 147 7.90 0.42 -16.24
C ALA A 147 9.20 0.63 -15.44
N VAL A 148 9.13 1.22 -14.25
CA VAL A 148 10.31 1.38 -13.36
C VAL A 148 10.92 0.02 -13.03
N TYR A 149 10.08 -0.96 -12.72
CA TYR A 149 10.55 -2.33 -12.45
C TYR A 149 11.29 -2.96 -13.64
N LEU A 150 10.77 -2.83 -14.86
CA LEU A 150 11.41 -3.40 -16.05
C LEU A 150 12.72 -2.71 -16.42
N ASP A 151 12.80 -1.40 -16.21
CA ASP A 151 13.94 -0.58 -16.60
C ASP A 151 15.06 -0.57 -15.54
N GLN A 152 14.68 -0.46 -14.26
CA GLN A 152 15.61 -0.23 -13.15
C GLN A 152 15.66 -1.38 -12.12
N GLY A 153 14.77 -2.37 -12.24
CA GLY A 153 14.70 -3.52 -11.34
C GLY A 153 13.83 -3.31 -10.11
N LEU A 154 13.79 -4.36 -9.26
CA LEU A 154 12.91 -4.40 -8.09
C LEU A 154 13.28 -3.37 -7.03
N ASP A 155 14.56 -3.12 -6.81
CA ASP A 155 15.01 -2.19 -5.76
C ASP A 155 14.53 -0.76 -6.05
N ALA A 156 14.66 -0.29 -7.28
CA ALA A 156 14.17 1.02 -7.70
C ALA A 156 12.64 1.12 -7.63
N ALA A 157 11.93 0.09 -8.09
CA ALA A 157 10.48 0.04 -7.97
C ALA A 157 10.02 0.04 -6.50
N SER A 158 10.72 -0.68 -5.62
CA SER A 158 10.46 -0.73 -4.19
C SER A 158 10.67 0.65 -3.53
N GLU A 159 11.77 1.33 -3.85
CA GLU A 159 12.06 2.68 -3.36
C GLU A 159 10.97 3.69 -3.80
N LEU A 160 10.53 3.62 -5.06
CA LEU A 160 9.42 4.44 -5.54
C LEU A 160 8.13 4.16 -4.78
N ILE A 161 7.79 2.88 -4.59
CA ILE A 161 6.57 2.47 -3.89
C ILE A 161 6.62 2.93 -2.43
N HIS A 162 7.71 2.71 -1.70
CA HIS A 162 7.88 3.19 -0.32
C HIS A 162 7.66 4.70 -0.22
N ARG A 163 8.31 5.48 -1.07
CA ARG A 163 8.16 6.93 -1.06
C ARG A 163 6.72 7.40 -1.28
N LEU A 164 5.95 6.69 -2.11
CA LEU A 164 4.58 7.06 -2.45
C LEU A 164 3.53 6.50 -1.49
N PHE A 165 3.76 5.31 -0.93
CA PHE A 165 2.74 4.57 -0.18
C PHE A 165 2.99 4.48 1.32
N ASP A 166 4.23 4.64 1.82
CA ASP A 166 4.49 4.58 3.26
C ASP A 166 3.64 5.57 4.08
N PRO A 167 3.43 6.83 3.63
CA PRO A 167 2.53 7.74 4.34
C PRO A 167 1.08 7.21 4.43
N LEU A 168 0.60 6.54 3.37
CA LEU A 168 -0.74 5.94 3.35
C LEU A 168 -0.82 4.69 4.24
N ILE A 169 0.25 3.89 4.28
CA ILE A 169 0.36 2.72 5.16
C ILE A 169 0.31 3.16 6.61
N GLU A 170 1.09 4.16 6.99
CA GLU A 170 1.12 4.72 8.34
C GLU A 170 -0.24 5.31 8.74
N GLU A 171 -0.85 6.12 7.88
CA GLU A 171 -2.19 6.68 8.11
C GLU A 171 -3.23 5.58 8.29
N SER A 172 -3.26 4.58 7.40
CA SER A 172 -4.19 3.46 7.45
C SER A 172 -4.01 2.63 8.71
N SER A 173 -2.78 2.41 9.13
CA SER A 173 -2.44 1.68 10.35
C SER A 173 -2.88 2.46 11.60
N ASN A 174 -2.63 3.77 11.65
CA ASN A 174 -2.98 4.64 12.78
C ASN A 174 -4.51 4.84 12.92
N LEU A 175 -5.22 4.92 11.80
CA LEU A 175 -6.69 5.04 11.79
C LEU A 175 -7.38 3.71 12.05
N GLY A 176 -6.65 2.59 12.14
CA GLY A 176 -7.25 1.26 12.16
C GLY A 176 -8.11 1.01 10.90
N ALA A 177 -7.71 1.61 9.76
CA ALA A 177 -8.50 1.61 8.55
C ALA A 177 -8.73 0.17 8.05
N GLY A 178 -9.98 -0.24 8.03
CA GLY A 178 -10.38 -1.59 7.65
C GLY A 178 -10.20 -2.65 8.76
N LEU A 179 -9.59 -2.33 9.90
CA LEU A 179 -9.46 -3.25 11.01
C LEU A 179 -10.73 -3.23 11.86
N ASP A 180 -11.37 -4.37 12.02
CA ASP A 180 -12.43 -4.58 12.99
C ASP A 180 -11.84 -5.20 14.24
N TRP A 181 -11.25 -4.34 15.08
CA TRP A 181 -10.62 -4.76 16.32
C TRP A 181 -11.59 -5.46 17.28
N LYS A 182 -12.88 -5.11 17.22
CA LYS A 182 -13.91 -5.75 18.03
C LYS A 182 -14.09 -7.22 17.62
N THR A 183 -14.17 -7.50 16.33
CA THR A 183 -14.21 -8.87 15.80
C THR A 183 -12.92 -9.61 16.11
N SER A 184 -11.76 -8.99 15.91
CA SER A 184 -10.46 -9.61 16.19
C SER A 184 -10.27 -9.93 17.68
N LEU A 185 -10.73 -9.06 18.59
CA LEU A 185 -10.72 -9.32 20.02
C LEU A 185 -11.66 -10.47 20.38
N GLN A 186 -12.85 -10.52 19.77
CA GLN A 186 -13.81 -11.59 20.02
C GLN A 186 -13.26 -12.96 19.55
N GLU A 187 -12.61 -13.01 18.40
CA GLU A 187 -11.95 -14.23 17.91
C GLU A 187 -10.81 -14.67 18.84
N LEU A 188 -9.95 -13.74 19.28
CA LEU A 188 -8.87 -14.03 20.21
C LEU A 188 -9.38 -14.54 21.55
N THR A 189 -10.37 -13.85 22.14
CA THR A 189 -10.90 -14.24 23.45
C THR A 189 -11.67 -15.57 23.41
N ALA A 190 -12.26 -15.90 22.25
CA ALA A 190 -12.86 -17.21 22.02
C ALA A 190 -11.80 -18.31 21.93
N ALA A 191 -10.70 -18.08 21.19
CA ALA A 191 -9.59 -19.01 21.06
C ALA A 191 -8.88 -19.29 22.39
N GLU A 192 -8.73 -18.26 23.24
CA GLU A 192 -8.11 -18.35 24.57
C GLU A 192 -9.10 -18.73 25.68
N ALA A 193 -10.36 -18.99 25.32
CA ALA A 193 -11.45 -19.33 26.27
C ALA A 193 -11.66 -18.30 27.41
N LEU A 194 -11.41 -17.02 27.16
CA LEU A 194 -11.50 -15.93 28.13
C LEU A 194 -12.91 -15.37 28.29
N GLY A 195 -13.83 -15.65 27.37
CA GLY A 195 -15.20 -15.16 27.37
C GLY A 195 -15.46 -14.10 26.29
N VAL A 196 -16.65 -13.49 26.34
CA VAL A 196 -17.07 -12.48 25.35
C VAL A 196 -16.63 -11.09 25.80
N PRO A 197 -16.03 -10.27 24.93
CA PRO A 197 -15.67 -8.89 25.25
C PRO A 197 -16.90 -8.01 25.48
N GLU A 198 -16.85 -7.20 26.53
CA GLU A 198 -17.84 -6.18 26.86
C GLU A 198 -17.20 -4.79 26.79
N TYR A 199 -17.97 -3.78 26.36
CA TYR A 199 -17.48 -2.40 26.23
C TYR A 199 -18.28 -1.48 27.16
N VAL A 200 -17.56 -0.81 28.06
CA VAL A 200 -18.13 0.23 28.92
C VAL A 200 -17.73 1.58 28.34
N VAL A 201 -18.73 2.36 27.88
CA VAL A 201 -18.47 3.64 27.21
C VAL A 201 -18.96 4.79 28.10
N SER A 202 -18.12 5.80 28.27
CA SER A 202 -18.44 7.09 28.88
C SER A 202 -18.23 8.21 27.86
N GLU A 203 -18.94 9.34 28.07
CA GLU A 203 -18.80 10.53 27.24
C GLU A 203 -18.52 11.75 28.11
N ALA A 204 -17.68 12.67 27.59
CA ALA A 204 -17.32 13.92 28.23
C ALA A 204 -17.18 15.04 27.19
N GLY A 205 -17.39 16.29 27.65
CA GLY A 205 -17.30 17.49 26.80
C GLY A 205 -18.65 18.00 26.28
N PRO A 206 -18.67 19.24 25.72
CA PRO A 206 -19.86 19.84 25.16
C PRO A 206 -20.29 19.14 23.86
N ASP A 207 -21.57 19.29 23.45
CA ASP A 207 -22.14 18.54 22.31
C ASP A 207 -21.39 18.68 20.99
N HIS A 208 -20.69 19.77 20.77
CA HIS A 208 -19.90 20.04 19.56
C HIS A 208 -18.45 19.53 19.64
N GLU A 209 -17.98 19.08 20.83
CA GLU A 209 -16.64 18.54 21.07
C GLU A 209 -16.69 17.32 22.00
N LYS A 210 -17.69 16.46 21.83
CA LYS A 210 -17.79 15.24 22.64
C LYS A 210 -16.61 14.32 22.41
N THR A 211 -16.02 13.88 23.52
CA THR A 211 -15.03 12.81 23.53
C THR A 211 -15.64 11.58 24.20
N PHE A 212 -15.50 10.44 23.57
CA PHE A 212 -15.94 9.15 24.07
C PHE A 212 -14.74 8.37 24.59
N THR A 213 -14.88 7.75 25.75
CA THR A 213 -13.89 6.83 26.31
C THR A 213 -14.55 5.47 26.46
N ALA A 214 -13.92 4.43 25.95
CA ALA A 214 -14.37 3.05 26.08
C ALA A 214 -13.34 2.22 26.83
N ALA A 215 -13.82 1.29 27.69
CA ALA A 215 -13.02 0.26 28.31
C ALA A 215 -13.49 -1.11 27.78
N ALA A 216 -12.56 -1.92 27.27
CA ALA A 216 -12.80 -3.29 26.84
C ALA A 216 -12.52 -4.25 28.00
N ARG A 217 -13.54 -5.02 28.41
CA ARG A 217 -13.49 -5.98 29.49
C ARG A 217 -13.77 -7.39 28.98
N VAL A 218 -13.04 -8.35 29.53
CA VAL A 218 -13.24 -9.76 29.21
C VAL A 218 -13.27 -10.52 30.54
N GLY A 219 -14.34 -11.28 30.80
CA GLY A 219 -14.52 -11.95 32.05
C GLY A 219 -14.54 -11.02 33.30
N GLY A 220 -14.97 -9.75 33.10
CA GLY A 220 -14.99 -8.73 34.15
C GLY A 220 -13.65 -8.00 34.37
N VAL A 221 -12.56 -8.45 33.74
CA VAL A 221 -11.23 -7.81 33.80
C VAL A 221 -11.09 -6.82 32.67
N GLU A 222 -10.55 -5.63 32.94
CA GLU A 222 -10.25 -4.63 31.94
C GLU A 222 -8.89 -4.90 31.29
N TYR A 223 -8.87 -5.04 29.96
CA TYR A 223 -7.67 -5.32 29.20
C TYR A 223 -7.20 -4.15 28.35
N GLY A 224 -8.06 -3.17 28.07
CA GLY A 224 -7.69 -2.02 27.26
C GLY A 224 -8.70 -0.89 27.32
N THR A 225 -8.23 0.33 27.10
CA THR A 225 -9.03 1.55 27.00
C THR A 225 -8.75 2.27 25.68
N GLY A 226 -9.74 3.01 25.19
CA GLY A 226 -9.60 3.82 23.98
C GLY A 226 -10.44 5.07 24.07
N THR A 227 -10.05 6.11 23.34
CA THR A 227 -10.76 7.40 23.26
C THR A 227 -11.02 7.74 21.80
N GLY A 228 -12.12 8.42 21.50
CA GLY A 228 -12.43 8.82 20.14
C GLY A 228 -13.51 9.89 20.07
N ARG A 229 -13.73 10.41 18.88
CA ARG A 229 -14.79 11.39 18.59
C ARG A 229 -16.17 10.73 18.42
N SER A 230 -16.21 9.42 18.39
CA SER A 230 -17.45 8.62 18.37
C SER A 230 -17.32 7.40 19.27
N LYS A 231 -18.46 6.85 19.70
CA LYS A 231 -18.49 5.59 20.47
C LYS A 231 -17.79 4.46 19.72
N LYS A 232 -18.02 4.35 18.41
CA LYS A 232 -17.41 3.34 17.54
C LYS A 232 -15.89 3.43 17.54
N GLU A 233 -15.35 4.64 17.40
CA GLU A 233 -13.89 4.87 17.40
C GLU A 233 -13.27 4.51 18.76
N ALA A 234 -13.86 4.98 19.86
CA ALA A 234 -13.41 4.65 21.20
C ALA A 234 -13.42 3.14 21.48
N GLU A 235 -14.50 2.44 21.08
CA GLU A 235 -14.61 0.99 21.22
C GLU A 235 -13.59 0.23 20.38
N GLN A 236 -13.28 0.69 19.14
CA GLN A 236 -12.27 0.07 18.29
C GLN A 236 -10.86 0.21 18.90
N GLN A 237 -10.51 1.39 19.42
CA GLN A 237 -9.24 1.62 20.09
C GLN A 237 -9.13 0.81 21.41
N ALA A 238 -10.21 0.72 22.19
CA ALA A 238 -10.24 -0.12 23.39
C ALA A 238 -10.04 -1.61 23.05
N ALA A 239 -10.68 -2.05 21.97
CA ALA A 239 -10.53 -3.43 21.48
C ALA A 239 -9.10 -3.72 21.01
N GLU A 240 -8.46 -2.79 20.29
CA GLU A 240 -7.06 -2.89 19.90
C GLU A 240 -6.13 -3.03 21.10
N ALA A 241 -6.25 -2.12 22.07
CA ALA A 241 -5.44 -2.14 23.28
C ALA A 241 -5.61 -3.46 24.06
N ALA A 242 -6.85 -3.93 24.18
CA ALA A 242 -7.15 -5.22 24.84
C ALA A 242 -6.56 -6.41 24.06
N TRP A 243 -6.69 -6.43 22.74
CA TRP A 243 -6.13 -7.48 21.90
C TRP A 243 -4.61 -7.57 22.03
N ARG A 244 -3.92 -6.43 21.98
CA ARG A 244 -2.45 -6.37 22.17
C ARG A 244 -2.04 -6.85 23.57
N SER A 245 -2.75 -6.45 24.60
CA SER A 245 -2.48 -6.85 25.98
C SER A 245 -2.61 -8.37 26.18
N ILE A 246 -3.68 -8.98 25.68
CA ILE A 246 -3.91 -10.43 25.77
C ILE A 246 -2.84 -11.20 24.98
N ARG A 247 -2.51 -10.77 23.76
CA ARG A 247 -1.46 -11.40 22.94
C ARG A 247 -0.09 -11.36 23.61
N ALA A 248 0.30 -10.24 24.20
CA ALA A 248 1.57 -10.11 24.91
C ALA A 248 1.63 -11.08 26.13
N ALA A 249 0.53 -11.23 26.87
CA ALA A 249 0.47 -12.15 27.98
C ALA A 249 0.59 -13.62 27.54
N SER A 250 -0.10 -14.01 26.47
CA SER A 250 -0.04 -15.38 25.90
C SER A 250 1.37 -15.72 25.40
N THR A 251 2.05 -14.78 24.73
CA THR A 251 3.42 -14.96 24.24
C THR A 251 4.41 -15.14 25.40
N SER A 252 4.28 -14.35 26.46
CA SER A 252 5.12 -14.43 27.65
C SER A 252 4.94 -15.76 28.40
N ALA A 253 3.72 -16.27 28.47
CA ALA A 253 3.41 -17.56 29.13
C ALA A 253 4.03 -18.74 28.36
N THR A 254 4.00 -18.70 27.01
CA THR A 254 4.61 -19.74 26.16
C THR A 254 6.14 -19.76 26.28
N ALA A 255 6.78 -18.59 26.37
CA ALA A 255 8.23 -18.48 26.55
C ALA A 255 8.69 -18.99 27.91
N ALA A 256 7.89 -18.78 28.97
CA ALA A 256 8.19 -19.27 30.31
C ALA A 256 8.06 -20.79 30.42
N SER A 257 7.12 -21.42 29.71
CA SER A 257 6.92 -22.87 29.72
C SER A 257 7.99 -23.64 28.93
N SER A 258 8.57 -23.03 27.90
CA SER A 258 9.66 -23.65 27.10
C SER A 258 11.03 -23.56 27.76
N GLY A 259 11.24 -22.62 28.71
CA GLY A 259 12.49 -22.47 29.47
C GLY A 259 12.69 -23.45 30.61
N SER A 260 11.63 -24.14 31.09
CA SER A 260 11.68 -25.04 32.25
C SER A 260 12.06 -26.49 31.98
N SER A 261 12.21 -26.90 30.69
CA SER A 261 12.48 -28.31 30.34
C SER A 261 13.95 -28.67 30.08
N ALA A 262 14.91 -27.75 30.29
CA ALA A 262 16.31 -27.94 29.94
C ALA A 262 17.27 -28.14 31.13
N SER A 263 16.83 -28.59 32.27
CA SER A 263 17.69 -28.82 33.47
C SER A 263 17.39 -30.12 34.18
N ALA A 264 17.69 -31.25 33.48
CA ALA A 264 17.84 -32.54 34.15
C ALA A 264 18.98 -33.32 33.51
N SER A 265 20.21 -32.93 33.84
CA SER A 265 21.41 -33.72 33.56
C SER A 265 21.60 -34.76 34.64
N ALA A 266 21.64 -36.01 34.27
CA ALA A 266 21.87 -37.14 35.16
C ALA A 266 23.30 -37.15 35.70
N PRO A 267 23.54 -37.69 36.91
CA PRO A 267 24.87 -37.80 37.48
C PRO A 267 25.63 -38.99 36.93
N SER A 268 26.86 -38.74 36.58
CA SER A 268 27.89 -39.73 36.18
C SER A 268 28.24 -40.70 37.32
N ALA A 269 28.26 -41.99 36.99
CA ALA A 269 28.73 -43.04 37.86
C ALA A 269 30.30 -43.12 37.88
N PRO A 270 30.95 -43.53 39.02
CA PRO A 270 32.39 -43.59 39.08
C PRO A 270 32.93 -44.92 38.54
N SER A 271 33.99 -44.83 37.81
CA SER A 271 34.82 -45.97 37.32
C SER A 271 35.61 -46.58 38.49
N SER A 272 35.46 -47.86 38.73
CA SER A 272 36.37 -48.65 39.57
C SER A 272 37.47 -49.28 38.73
N SER A 273 38.71 -48.99 39.12
CA SER A 273 39.94 -49.66 38.70
C SER A 273 40.07 -51.02 39.40
N SER A 274 40.54 -52.05 38.71
CA SER A 274 41.40 -53.05 39.31
C SER A 274 42.28 -53.72 38.28
N ALA A 275 43.52 -53.76 38.64
CA ALA A 275 44.71 -54.37 38.16
C ALA A 275 44.59 -55.89 37.93
N SER A 276 45.25 -56.38 36.95
CA SER A 276 46.37 -57.40 36.95
C SER A 276 46.92 -57.57 35.54
#